data_77a01bbc3b1a4c76eab8342c88285396
#
_entry.id   77a01bbc3b1a4c76eab8342c88285396
#
_cell.length_a   1.000
_cell.length_b   1.000
_cell.length_c   1.000
_cell.angle_alpha   90.00
_cell.angle_beta   90.00
_cell.angle_gamma   90.00
#
_symmetry.space_group_name_H-M   'P 1'
#
loop_
_entity.id
_entity.type
_entity.pdbx_description
1 polymer ?
#
loop_
_entity_poly.entity_id
_entity_poly.type
_entity_poly.pdbx_seq_one_letter_code
_entity_poly.pdbx_strand_id
1 'polypeptide(L)'
;MSQKRPELLIPASSLEVLKTAVMFGADAVYIGGEAFGLRAKAKNFSMEDMKKGVEFAHAHGVKVHVTVNILAHNDDLPGVEEYLKELKEVGPDALIIADPGVFELAKEICPKIQRHLSTQANNTNYATYQFWWKQGASRVVSARELSLREIKEIRERILAEMEIESFIHGAMCISYSGRCLLSNFFTGRDANQGACTHPCRWKYSIVEETRPGEYMPVYENERGTYIFNSKDLCMIEHIPEMIDAGIDSFKIEGRMKTALYVATVARTYRKAIDDYLEDPQKYRDNMPWYLDQISNCTYRQFTTGFYFGKPTEESQIYDSNTYVKEYTYLGIVGEICDGRCKIEQRNKFSVGETIEIMKPDGENVEVAVKRIINEEGEDQESAPHSKQVLYIELEGGQASPYDILRRQEPEVQ
;
A
#
# COMPACT_ATOMS: atom_id res chain seq x y z
N MET A 1 -12.70 -27.53 -9.43
CA MET A 1 -13.37 -26.24 -9.14
C MET A 1 -12.45 -25.16 -9.63
N SER A 2 -12.90 -24.19 -10.42
CA SER A 2 -12.05 -23.04 -10.77
C SER A 2 -11.71 -22.31 -9.47
N GLN A 3 -10.43 -22.11 -9.20
CA GLN A 3 -9.99 -21.29 -8.06
C GLN A 3 -10.58 -19.89 -8.22
N LYS A 4 -11.18 -19.36 -7.14
CA LYS A 4 -11.70 -17.97 -7.13
C LYS A 4 -10.52 -17.02 -7.26
N ARG A 5 -10.57 -16.10 -8.22
CA ARG A 5 -9.58 -15.03 -8.37
C ARG A 5 -9.65 -14.13 -7.14
N PRO A 6 -8.56 -13.95 -6.39
CA PRO A 6 -8.52 -13.01 -5.26
C PRO A 6 -8.58 -11.57 -5.78
N GLU A 7 -9.24 -10.70 -5.02
CA GLU A 7 -9.23 -9.26 -5.22
C GLU A 7 -7.83 -8.71 -4.90
N LEU A 8 -7.25 -7.91 -5.78
CA LEU A 8 -6.02 -7.17 -5.51
C LEU A 8 -6.37 -5.76 -5.00
N LEU A 9 -6.13 -5.50 -3.71
CA LEU A 9 -6.49 -4.26 -3.03
C LEU A 9 -5.25 -3.37 -2.84
N ILE A 10 -5.25 -2.22 -3.50
CA ILE A 10 -4.11 -1.32 -3.61
C ILE A 10 -4.34 -0.03 -2.81
N PRO A 11 -3.31 0.51 -2.09
CA PRO A 11 -3.42 1.79 -1.39
C PRO A 11 -3.34 2.98 -2.32
N ALA A 12 -4.02 4.08 -1.97
CA ALA A 12 -3.79 5.38 -2.60
C ALA A 12 -3.79 6.53 -1.60
N SER A 13 -2.86 7.48 -1.80
CA SER A 13 -2.67 8.68 -0.98
C SER A 13 -3.24 9.95 -1.61
N SER A 14 -3.60 9.91 -2.88
CA SER A 14 -4.12 11.04 -3.67
C SER A 14 -4.90 10.55 -4.88
N LEU A 15 -5.65 11.44 -5.52
CA LEU A 15 -6.39 11.14 -6.73
C LEU A 15 -5.48 10.63 -7.87
N GLU A 16 -4.27 11.19 -8.01
CA GLU A 16 -3.25 10.70 -8.96
C GLU A 16 -2.88 9.24 -8.67
N VAL A 17 -2.55 8.92 -7.42
CA VAL A 17 -2.16 7.56 -7.02
C VAL A 17 -3.32 6.58 -7.16
N LEU A 18 -4.55 7.00 -6.88
CA LEU A 18 -5.76 6.20 -7.11
C LEU A 18 -5.90 5.84 -8.59
N LYS A 19 -5.83 6.84 -9.47
CA LYS A 19 -5.91 6.61 -10.92
C LYS A 19 -4.80 5.67 -11.39
N THR A 20 -3.58 5.86 -10.89
CA THR A 20 -2.46 4.96 -11.16
C THR A 20 -2.77 3.54 -10.71
N ALA A 21 -3.25 3.32 -9.49
CA ALA A 21 -3.61 1.99 -8.99
C ALA A 21 -4.64 1.30 -9.89
N VAL A 22 -5.69 2.02 -10.28
CA VAL A 22 -6.75 1.54 -11.19
C VAL A 22 -6.17 1.11 -12.52
N MET A 23 -5.35 1.95 -13.15
CA MET A 23 -4.77 1.68 -14.47
C MET A 23 -3.74 0.55 -14.44
N PHE A 24 -3.06 0.34 -13.30
CA PHE A 24 -2.04 -0.71 -13.14
C PHE A 24 -2.56 -2.02 -12.54
N GLY A 25 -3.88 -2.26 -12.56
CA GLY A 25 -4.47 -3.57 -12.35
C GLY A 25 -5.06 -3.84 -10.96
N ALA A 26 -5.39 -2.79 -10.18
CA ALA A 26 -6.16 -2.96 -8.97
C ALA A 26 -7.60 -3.47 -9.26
N ASP A 27 -8.09 -4.40 -8.46
CA ASP A 27 -9.52 -4.76 -8.42
C ASP A 27 -10.27 -3.87 -7.43
N ALA A 28 -9.56 -3.37 -6.42
CA ALA A 28 -10.06 -2.39 -5.46
C ALA A 28 -8.95 -1.46 -4.99
N VAL A 29 -9.32 -0.24 -4.59
CA VAL A 29 -8.39 0.74 -4.03
C VAL A 29 -8.88 1.16 -2.64
N TYR A 30 -7.96 1.25 -1.64
CA TYR A 30 -8.34 1.80 -0.36
C TYR A 30 -7.66 3.15 -0.11
N ILE A 31 -8.47 4.09 0.38
CA ILE A 31 -8.11 5.50 0.58
C ILE A 31 -8.46 5.95 2.00
N GLY A 32 -7.98 7.10 2.40
CA GLY A 32 -8.38 7.76 3.65
C GLY A 32 -8.71 9.21 3.41
N GLY A 33 -9.75 9.69 4.10
CA GLY A 33 -10.10 11.11 4.15
C GLY A 33 -9.20 11.89 5.09
N GLU A 34 -9.36 13.20 5.11
CA GLU A 34 -8.63 14.13 5.97
C GLU A 34 -8.89 13.91 7.47
N ALA A 35 -10.01 13.26 7.79
CA ALA A 35 -10.42 12.94 9.16
C ALA A 35 -10.61 11.43 9.37
N PHE A 36 -10.53 10.99 10.63
CA PHE A 36 -10.92 9.67 11.15
C PHE A 36 -10.25 8.44 10.52
N GLY A 37 -9.24 8.65 9.65
CA GLY A 37 -8.37 7.59 9.15
C GLY A 37 -7.03 7.58 9.86
N LEU A 38 -6.42 6.40 10.02
CA LEU A 38 -5.02 6.33 10.43
C LEU A 38 -4.15 6.98 9.36
N ARG A 39 -3.19 7.82 9.83
CA ARG A 39 -2.31 8.69 9.02
C ARG A 39 -2.94 10.03 8.65
N ALA A 40 -3.66 10.66 9.59
CA ALA A 40 -4.23 12.00 9.47
C ALA A 40 -3.22 13.11 9.04
N LYS A 41 -1.91 12.89 9.19
CA LYS A 41 -0.83 13.79 8.72
C LYS A 41 -0.30 13.49 7.32
N ALA A 42 -0.85 12.48 6.63
CA ALA A 42 -0.55 12.22 5.22
C ALA A 42 -1.32 13.19 4.32
N LYS A 43 -0.94 13.27 3.05
CA LYS A 43 -1.89 13.73 2.03
C LYS A 43 -3.08 12.78 2.07
N ASN A 44 -4.24 13.29 2.36
CA ASN A 44 -5.50 12.56 2.42
C ASN A 44 -6.45 13.16 1.39
N PHE A 45 -7.49 12.41 1.05
CA PHE A 45 -8.47 12.86 0.09
C PHE A 45 -9.40 13.90 0.71
N SER A 46 -9.57 15.06 0.05
CA SER A 46 -10.73 15.90 0.27
C SER A 46 -11.99 15.16 -0.19
N MET A 47 -13.17 15.57 0.28
CA MET A 47 -14.43 14.94 -0.17
C MET A 47 -14.64 15.08 -1.68
N GLU A 48 -14.20 16.18 -2.27
CA GLU A 48 -14.26 16.41 -3.72
C GLU A 48 -13.36 15.42 -4.47
N ASP A 49 -12.10 15.27 -4.06
CA ASP A 49 -11.17 14.31 -4.66
C ASP A 49 -11.62 12.87 -4.45
N MET A 50 -12.22 12.57 -3.29
CA MET A 50 -12.77 11.25 -2.99
C MET A 50 -13.91 10.91 -3.95
N LYS A 51 -14.85 11.85 -4.18
CA LYS A 51 -15.94 11.69 -5.14
C LYS A 51 -15.42 11.45 -6.56
N LYS A 52 -14.48 12.30 -7.02
CA LYS A 52 -13.82 12.12 -8.33
C LYS A 52 -13.11 10.76 -8.44
N GLY A 53 -12.48 10.32 -7.34
CA GLY A 53 -11.79 9.04 -7.26
C GLY A 53 -12.75 7.86 -7.36
N VAL A 54 -13.87 7.89 -6.64
CA VAL A 54 -14.92 6.87 -6.69
C VAL A 54 -15.53 6.80 -8.10
N GLU A 55 -15.90 7.94 -8.69
CA GLU A 55 -16.44 8.01 -10.06
C GLU A 55 -15.45 7.42 -11.08
N PHE A 56 -14.17 7.77 -10.97
CA PHE A 56 -13.13 7.25 -11.87
C PHE A 56 -12.95 5.74 -11.70
N ALA A 57 -12.83 5.25 -10.48
CA ALA A 57 -12.65 3.83 -10.20
C ALA A 57 -13.85 3.00 -10.69
N HIS A 58 -15.07 3.43 -10.39
CA HIS A 58 -16.29 2.77 -10.83
C HIS A 58 -16.42 2.73 -12.36
N ALA A 59 -16.02 3.81 -13.07
CA ALA A 59 -16.00 3.82 -14.54
C ALA A 59 -15.06 2.76 -15.13
N HIS A 60 -14.08 2.28 -14.36
CA HIS A 60 -13.14 1.21 -14.73
C HIS A 60 -13.46 -0.14 -14.06
N GLY A 61 -14.59 -0.27 -13.37
CA GLY A 61 -15.00 -1.51 -12.70
C GLY A 61 -14.21 -1.82 -11.43
N VAL A 62 -13.51 -0.83 -10.85
CA VAL A 62 -12.69 -0.96 -9.64
C VAL A 62 -13.43 -0.42 -8.43
N LYS A 63 -13.40 -1.16 -7.30
CA LYS A 63 -14.04 -0.76 -6.04
C LYS A 63 -13.20 0.24 -5.26
N VAL A 64 -13.86 1.03 -4.42
CA VAL A 64 -13.19 1.96 -3.49
C VAL A 64 -13.60 1.69 -2.06
N HIS A 65 -12.59 1.45 -1.19
CA HIS A 65 -12.79 1.25 0.24
C HIS A 65 -12.23 2.45 1.01
N VAL A 66 -13.01 3.03 1.91
CA VAL A 66 -12.58 4.20 2.71
C VAL A 66 -12.25 3.79 4.14
N THR A 67 -11.08 4.21 4.64
CA THR A 67 -10.69 3.94 6.02
C THR A 67 -11.34 4.92 6.99
N VAL A 68 -12.05 4.38 8.00
CA VAL A 68 -12.60 5.06 9.16
C VAL A 68 -12.15 4.25 10.39
N ASN A 69 -10.83 4.10 10.54
CA ASN A 69 -10.25 3.06 11.39
C ASN A 69 -9.40 3.59 12.55
N ILE A 70 -9.64 4.80 13.00
CA ILE A 70 -9.12 5.27 14.29
C ILE A 70 -9.76 4.50 15.45
N LEU A 71 -9.15 4.52 16.61
CA LEU A 71 -9.80 4.20 17.88
C LEU A 71 -10.42 5.50 18.40
N ALA A 72 -11.73 5.65 18.19
CA ALA A 72 -12.43 6.90 18.47
C ALA A 72 -12.57 7.17 19.97
N HIS A 73 -12.32 8.42 20.39
CA HIS A 73 -12.67 8.92 21.70
C HIS A 73 -14.04 9.62 21.64
N ASN A 74 -14.64 9.90 22.80
CA ASN A 74 -15.97 10.53 22.86
C ASN A 74 -16.04 11.85 22.07
N ASP A 75 -14.97 12.63 22.09
CA ASP A 75 -14.89 13.92 21.37
C ASP A 75 -14.81 13.76 19.83
N ASP A 76 -14.44 12.58 19.35
CA ASP A 76 -14.36 12.27 17.91
C ASP A 76 -15.74 11.91 17.34
N LEU A 77 -16.64 11.32 18.16
CA LEU A 77 -17.89 10.71 17.68
C LEU A 77 -18.81 11.67 16.90
N PRO A 78 -19.04 12.94 17.34
CA PRO A 78 -19.87 13.85 16.55
C PRO A 78 -19.31 14.13 15.16
N GLY A 79 -17.98 14.24 15.04
CA GLY A 79 -17.29 14.40 13.75
C GLY A 79 -17.37 13.13 12.89
N VAL A 80 -17.27 11.96 13.50
CA VAL A 80 -17.43 10.66 12.81
C VAL A 80 -18.83 10.54 12.21
N GLU A 81 -19.88 10.94 12.94
CA GLU A 81 -21.26 10.90 12.41
C GLU A 81 -21.45 11.78 11.17
N GLU A 82 -20.93 13.02 11.19
CA GLU A 82 -20.99 13.90 10.02
C GLU A 82 -20.19 13.33 8.83
N TYR A 83 -18.98 12.83 9.09
CA TYR A 83 -18.15 12.21 8.07
C TYR A 83 -18.82 10.98 7.44
N LEU A 84 -19.51 10.15 8.21
CA LEU A 84 -20.28 9.02 7.69
C LEU A 84 -21.45 9.46 6.80
N LYS A 85 -22.11 10.59 7.13
CA LYS A 85 -23.16 11.17 6.27
C LYS A 85 -22.58 11.65 4.93
N GLU A 86 -21.42 12.30 4.94
CA GLU A 86 -20.73 12.73 3.71
C GLU A 86 -20.29 11.51 2.88
N LEU A 87 -19.72 10.47 3.51
CA LEU A 87 -19.34 9.23 2.82
C LEU A 87 -20.53 8.50 2.19
N LYS A 88 -21.71 8.58 2.80
CA LYS A 88 -22.96 8.04 2.23
C LYS A 88 -23.28 8.69 0.88
N GLU A 89 -23.05 10.00 0.74
CA GLU A 89 -23.27 10.74 -0.51
C GLU A 89 -22.16 10.49 -1.55
N VAL A 90 -20.92 10.25 -1.09
CA VAL A 90 -19.80 9.88 -1.98
C VAL A 90 -19.99 8.48 -2.56
N GLY A 91 -20.55 7.55 -1.79
CA GLY A 91 -20.91 6.21 -2.23
C GLY A 91 -19.75 5.25 -2.48
N PRO A 92 -18.73 5.15 -1.57
CA PRO A 92 -17.72 4.10 -1.67
C PRO A 92 -18.35 2.71 -1.48
N ASP A 93 -17.65 1.66 -1.92
CA ASP A 93 -18.15 0.29 -1.83
C ASP A 93 -18.08 -0.26 -0.41
N ALA A 94 -17.05 0.14 0.36
CA ALA A 94 -16.89 -0.32 1.73
C ALA A 94 -16.22 0.72 2.65
N LEU A 95 -16.49 0.59 3.97
CA LEU A 95 -15.78 1.28 5.03
C LEU A 95 -14.90 0.28 5.78
N ILE A 96 -13.63 0.62 6.00
CA ILE A 96 -12.68 -0.17 6.79
C ILE A 96 -12.65 0.41 8.20
N ILE A 97 -13.22 -0.31 9.18
CA ILE A 97 -13.49 0.19 10.52
C ILE A 97 -12.79 -0.69 11.57
N ALA A 98 -12.29 -0.09 12.65
CA ALA A 98 -11.64 -0.80 13.75
C ALA A 98 -12.44 -0.72 15.05
N ASP A 99 -13.09 0.40 15.30
CA ASP A 99 -13.81 0.70 16.54
C ASP A 99 -15.24 0.17 16.48
N PRO A 100 -15.70 -0.60 17.49
CA PRO A 100 -17.08 -1.13 17.53
C PRO A 100 -18.18 -0.06 17.56
N GLY A 101 -17.93 1.09 18.21
CA GLY A 101 -18.88 2.21 18.26
C GLY A 101 -19.04 2.84 16.88
N VAL A 102 -17.91 3.12 16.19
CA VAL A 102 -17.91 3.61 14.80
C VAL A 102 -18.57 2.60 13.85
N PHE A 103 -18.40 1.30 14.11
CA PHE A 103 -19.04 0.25 13.32
C PHE A 103 -20.56 0.30 13.41
N GLU A 104 -21.11 0.47 14.61
CA GLU A 104 -22.56 0.57 14.81
C GLU A 104 -23.12 1.87 14.20
N LEU A 105 -22.43 3.01 14.37
CA LEU A 105 -22.80 4.27 13.71
C LEU A 105 -22.81 4.12 12.18
N ALA A 106 -21.83 3.46 11.60
CA ALA A 106 -21.79 3.22 10.16
C ALA A 106 -22.94 2.33 9.69
N LYS A 107 -23.34 1.35 10.49
CA LYS A 107 -24.47 0.46 10.19
C LYS A 107 -25.81 1.21 10.17
N GLU A 108 -25.97 2.19 11.08
CA GLU A 108 -27.16 3.03 11.15
C GLU A 108 -27.20 4.10 10.04
N ILE A 109 -26.09 4.82 9.83
CA ILE A 109 -26.03 5.98 8.93
C ILE A 109 -25.88 5.56 7.46
N CYS A 110 -25.03 4.58 7.18
CA CYS A 110 -24.73 4.12 5.82
C CYS A 110 -24.98 2.61 5.63
N PRO A 111 -26.19 2.10 5.85
CA PRO A 111 -26.50 0.67 5.85
C PRO A 111 -26.20 -0.04 4.52
N LYS A 112 -26.16 0.69 3.41
CA LYS A 112 -25.88 0.15 2.07
C LYS A 112 -24.39 -0.02 1.76
N ILE A 113 -23.50 0.70 2.47
CA ILE A 113 -22.06 0.61 2.30
C ILE A 113 -21.57 -0.61 3.11
N GLN A 114 -20.74 -1.45 2.50
CA GLN A 114 -20.18 -2.61 3.18
C GLN A 114 -19.27 -2.20 4.35
N ARG A 115 -19.20 -3.03 5.36
CA ARG A 115 -18.35 -2.82 6.55
C ARG A 115 -17.29 -3.92 6.59
N HIS A 116 -16.03 -3.52 6.44
CA HIS A 116 -14.86 -4.37 6.55
C HIS A 116 -14.15 -4.10 7.87
N LEU A 117 -13.84 -5.13 8.63
CA LEU A 117 -13.07 -4.98 9.87
C LEU A 117 -11.60 -4.75 9.55
N SER A 118 -11.05 -3.65 10.08
CA SER A 118 -9.63 -3.34 9.99
C SER A 118 -8.78 -4.36 10.75
N THR A 119 -7.54 -4.58 10.29
CA THR A 119 -6.52 -5.34 11.01
C THR A 119 -6.29 -4.82 12.43
N GLN A 120 -6.61 -3.56 12.71
CA GLN A 120 -6.50 -2.94 14.04
C GLN A 120 -7.52 -3.44 15.06
N ALA A 121 -8.58 -4.10 14.62
CA ALA A 121 -9.47 -4.84 15.51
C ALA A 121 -8.81 -6.15 16.01
N ASN A 122 -7.61 -6.51 15.51
CA ASN A 122 -6.79 -7.65 15.95
C ASN A 122 -7.54 -8.99 15.95
N ASN A 123 -8.20 -9.30 14.83
CA ASN A 123 -8.95 -10.54 14.68
C ASN A 123 -8.00 -11.71 14.40
N THR A 124 -7.89 -12.65 15.35
CA THR A 124 -6.91 -13.74 15.32
C THR A 124 -7.53 -15.13 15.38
N ASN A 125 -8.86 -15.28 15.40
CA ASN A 125 -9.51 -16.57 15.49
C ASN A 125 -10.90 -16.57 14.85
N TYR A 126 -11.38 -17.76 14.46
CA TYR A 126 -12.65 -17.93 13.76
C TYR A 126 -13.88 -17.44 14.57
N ALA A 127 -13.85 -17.52 15.90
CA ALA A 127 -14.98 -17.08 16.73
C ALA A 127 -15.17 -15.56 16.65
N THR A 128 -14.06 -14.79 16.56
CA THR A 128 -14.10 -13.34 16.34
C THR A 128 -14.67 -13.00 14.95
N TYR A 129 -14.30 -13.75 13.91
CA TYR A 129 -14.87 -13.59 12.57
C TYR A 129 -16.38 -13.86 12.59
N GLN A 130 -16.82 -14.97 13.19
CA GLN A 130 -18.24 -15.29 13.33
C GLN A 130 -19.03 -14.24 14.13
N PHE A 131 -18.41 -13.65 15.16
CA PHE A 131 -19.01 -12.54 15.91
C PHE A 131 -19.27 -11.35 15.00
N TRP A 132 -18.25 -10.91 14.26
CA TRP A 132 -18.38 -9.75 13.39
C TRP A 132 -19.33 -9.99 12.21
N TRP A 133 -19.38 -11.19 11.68
CA TRP A 133 -20.38 -11.57 10.69
C TRP A 133 -21.81 -11.36 11.21
N LYS A 134 -22.09 -11.79 12.43
CA LYS A 134 -23.38 -11.58 13.09
C LYS A 134 -23.69 -10.09 13.31
N GLN A 135 -22.68 -9.24 13.46
CA GLN A 135 -22.86 -7.79 13.53
C GLN A 135 -23.07 -7.15 12.15
N GLY A 136 -22.86 -7.89 11.06
CA GLY A 136 -23.06 -7.41 9.68
C GLY A 136 -21.79 -6.95 8.97
N ALA A 137 -20.61 -7.39 9.42
CA ALA A 137 -19.38 -7.25 8.65
C ALA A 137 -19.38 -8.22 7.47
N SER A 138 -18.99 -7.77 6.28
CA SER A 138 -18.86 -8.62 5.10
C SER A 138 -17.44 -9.18 4.92
N ARG A 139 -16.43 -8.52 5.51
CA ARG A 139 -15.01 -8.86 5.38
C ARG A 139 -14.26 -8.58 6.67
N VAL A 140 -13.25 -9.39 6.95
CA VAL A 140 -12.28 -9.16 8.03
C VAL A 140 -10.87 -9.12 7.47
N VAL A 141 -10.14 -8.04 7.79
CA VAL A 141 -8.70 -7.96 7.54
C VAL A 141 -8.00 -8.72 8.66
N SER A 142 -7.33 -9.81 8.32
CA SER A 142 -6.62 -10.67 9.28
C SER A 142 -5.53 -9.89 10.02
N ALA A 143 -5.26 -10.28 11.27
CA ALA A 143 -4.06 -9.83 11.95
C ALA A 143 -2.82 -10.33 11.20
N ARG A 144 -1.75 -9.51 11.15
CA ARG A 144 -0.51 -9.84 10.42
C ARG A 144 0.32 -10.91 11.10
N GLU A 145 -0.03 -11.22 12.35
CA GLU A 145 0.62 -12.20 13.21
C GLU A 145 0.09 -13.63 12.99
N LEU A 146 -0.92 -13.81 12.12
CA LEU A 146 -1.45 -15.11 11.76
C LEU A 146 -0.57 -15.82 10.72
N SER A 147 -0.36 -17.12 10.93
CA SER A 147 0.21 -18.03 9.94
C SER A 147 -0.84 -18.43 8.88
N LEU A 148 -0.38 -18.89 7.71
CA LEU A 148 -1.28 -19.43 6.66
C LEU A 148 -2.11 -20.61 7.18
N ARG A 149 -1.53 -21.46 8.05
CA ARG A 149 -2.25 -22.56 8.69
C ARG A 149 -3.45 -22.04 9.51
N GLU A 150 -3.25 -21.01 10.34
CA GLU A 150 -4.32 -20.42 11.16
C GLU A 150 -5.38 -19.76 10.28
N ILE A 151 -5.00 -19.06 9.20
CA ILE A 151 -5.94 -18.46 8.25
C ILE A 151 -6.80 -19.55 7.60
N LYS A 152 -6.19 -20.66 7.18
CA LYS A 152 -6.91 -21.80 6.61
C LYS A 152 -7.88 -22.43 7.62
N GLU A 153 -7.46 -22.60 8.88
CA GLU A 153 -8.34 -23.08 9.96
C GLU A 153 -9.52 -22.11 10.22
N ILE A 154 -9.30 -20.80 10.10
CA ILE A 154 -10.38 -19.81 10.17
C ILE A 154 -11.31 -19.98 8.98
N ARG A 155 -10.80 -20.08 7.74
CA ARG A 155 -11.59 -20.25 6.51
C ARG A 155 -12.53 -21.46 6.58
N GLU A 156 -12.05 -22.58 7.13
CA GLU A 156 -12.81 -23.81 7.26
C GLU A 156 -13.97 -23.71 8.26
N ARG A 157 -13.95 -22.71 9.17
CA ARG A 157 -14.92 -22.56 10.28
C ARG A 157 -15.83 -21.35 10.17
N ILE A 158 -15.70 -20.56 9.10
CA ILE A 158 -16.57 -19.41 8.84
C ILE A 158 -17.40 -19.66 7.58
N LEU A 159 -18.44 -18.84 7.39
CA LEU A 159 -19.28 -18.94 6.19
C LEU A 159 -18.48 -18.55 4.94
N ALA A 160 -18.82 -19.14 3.80
CA ALA A 160 -18.15 -18.87 2.53
C ALA A 160 -18.35 -17.42 2.06
N GLU A 161 -19.46 -16.79 2.43
CA GLU A 161 -19.81 -15.41 2.11
C GLU A 161 -19.03 -14.40 2.90
N MET A 162 -18.45 -14.79 4.04
CA MET A 162 -17.58 -13.92 4.82
C MET A 162 -16.18 -13.89 4.23
N GLU A 163 -15.75 -12.74 3.73
CA GLU A 163 -14.46 -12.61 3.07
C GLU A 163 -13.30 -12.44 4.06
N ILE A 164 -12.17 -13.03 3.72
CA ILE A 164 -10.88 -12.86 4.41
C ILE A 164 -9.98 -11.98 3.54
N GLU A 165 -9.50 -10.87 4.12
CA GLU A 165 -8.49 -10.00 3.51
C GLU A 165 -7.18 -10.14 4.29
N SER A 166 -6.05 -10.26 3.59
CA SER A 166 -4.73 -10.39 4.22
C SER A 166 -3.69 -9.53 3.51
N PHE A 167 -2.73 -9.00 4.28
CA PHE A 167 -1.62 -8.27 3.69
C PHE A 167 -0.67 -9.24 2.98
N ILE A 168 -0.21 -8.85 1.79
CA ILE A 168 0.72 -9.65 0.99
C ILE A 168 2.02 -8.90 0.67
N HIS A 169 2.05 -7.57 0.87
CA HIS A 169 3.23 -6.75 0.57
C HIS A 169 3.28 -5.47 1.40
N GLY A 170 4.50 -5.01 1.70
CA GLY A 170 4.79 -3.70 2.29
C GLY A 170 5.20 -3.75 3.76
N ALA A 171 5.19 -2.60 4.42
CA ALA A 171 5.77 -2.43 5.73
C ALA A 171 5.12 -3.26 6.83
N MET A 172 5.94 -3.93 7.65
CA MET A 172 5.51 -4.63 8.86
C MET A 172 5.53 -3.71 10.09
N CYS A 173 4.75 -4.05 11.11
CA CYS A 173 4.70 -3.37 12.40
C CYS A 173 5.36 -4.22 13.48
N ILE A 174 6.00 -3.57 14.48
CA ILE A 174 6.64 -4.25 15.63
C ILE A 174 5.65 -4.89 16.59
N SER A 175 4.40 -4.42 16.59
CA SER A 175 3.34 -4.89 17.49
C SER A 175 2.04 -5.10 16.72
N TYR A 176 1.07 -5.74 17.38
CA TYR A 176 -0.29 -5.76 16.86
C TYR A 176 -0.74 -4.37 16.43
N SER A 177 -1.37 -4.28 15.27
CA SER A 177 -1.85 -3.01 14.72
C SER A 177 -2.73 -2.25 15.72
N GLY A 178 -2.47 -0.95 15.89
CA GLY A 178 -3.21 -0.10 16.81
C GLY A 178 -2.94 -0.33 18.30
N ARG A 179 -1.92 -1.12 18.69
CA ARG A 179 -1.61 -1.42 20.11
C ARG A 179 -0.28 -0.84 20.60
N CYS A 180 0.49 -0.20 19.72
CA CYS A 180 1.80 0.35 20.04
C CYS A 180 1.68 1.76 20.63
N LEU A 181 2.30 1.98 21.79
CA LEU A 181 2.38 3.28 22.47
C LEU A 181 3.73 3.99 22.29
N LEU A 182 4.72 3.38 21.61
CA LEU A 182 6.06 3.95 21.47
C LEU A 182 6.05 5.35 20.86
N SER A 183 5.23 5.60 19.84
CA SER A 183 5.15 6.91 19.21
C SER A 183 4.60 7.97 20.16
N ASN A 184 3.56 7.64 20.91
CA ASN A 184 3.00 8.54 21.93
C ASN A 184 4.03 8.81 23.03
N PHE A 185 4.67 7.77 23.56
CA PHE A 185 5.65 7.88 24.63
C PHE A 185 6.85 8.77 24.25
N PHE A 186 7.45 8.54 23.06
CA PHE A 186 8.65 9.29 22.65
C PHE A 186 8.38 10.68 22.07
N THR A 187 7.21 10.90 21.47
CA THR A 187 6.96 12.11 20.66
C THR A 187 5.64 12.82 20.97
N GLY A 188 4.84 12.31 21.90
CA GLY A 188 3.49 12.81 22.16
C GLY A 188 2.51 12.62 21.00
N ARG A 189 2.90 11.84 19.97
CA ARG A 189 2.06 11.58 18.79
C ARG A 189 1.46 10.20 18.85
N ASP A 190 0.15 10.14 18.90
CA ASP A 190 -0.57 8.88 19.04
C ASP A 190 -0.66 8.12 17.71
N ALA A 191 -0.09 6.91 17.68
CA ALA A 191 -0.15 6.02 16.54
C ALA A 191 -1.59 5.55 16.25
N ASN A 192 -2.43 5.46 17.28
CA ASN A 192 -3.82 5.01 17.19
C ASN A 192 -4.75 6.10 16.63
N GLN A 193 -4.26 7.35 16.65
CA GLN A 193 -4.89 8.53 16.03
C GLN A 193 -4.22 8.91 14.69
N GLY A 194 -3.48 7.99 14.08
CA GLY A 194 -2.86 8.20 12.77
C GLY A 194 -1.57 8.99 12.74
N ALA A 195 -0.96 9.30 13.89
CA ALA A 195 0.22 10.15 13.99
C ALA A 195 1.52 9.40 14.30
N CYS A 196 1.63 8.11 13.92
CA CYS A 196 2.81 7.29 14.17
C CYS A 196 4.07 7.89 13.56
N THR A 197 5.13 8.09 14.39
CA THR A 197 6.44 8.60 13.99
C THR A 197 7.45 7.49 13.70
N HIS A 198 7.03 6.24 13.75
CA HIS A 198 7.86 5.05 13.53
C HIS A 198 9.08 4.94 14.45
N PRO A 199 8.97 5.17 15.76
CA PRO A 199 10.14 5.10 16.65
C PRO A 199 10.76 3.71 16.73
N CYS A 200 9.99 2.64 16.49
CA CYS A 200 10.52 1.29 16.40
C CYS A 200 11.59 1.10 15.30
N ARG A 201 11.78 2.09 14.43
CA ARG A 201 12.76 2.08 13.33
C ARG A 201 13.97 3.00 13.61
N TRP A 202 14.01 3.64 14.77
CA TRP A 202 15.15 4.46 15.19
C TRP A 202 16.26 3.55 15.75
N LYS A 203 17.49 4.04 15.73
CA LYS A 203 18.60 3.38 16.39
C LYS A 203 18.56 3.64 17.88
N TYR A 204 18.65 2.62 18.69
CA TYR A 204 18.68 2.69 20.13
C TYR A 204 19.90 1.97 20.68
N SER A 205 20.33 2.41 21.86
CA SER A 205 21.27 1.69 22.71
C SER A 205 20.71 1.68 24.13
N ILE A 206 20.85 0.57 24.83
CA ILE A 206 20.54 0.49 26.25
C ILE A 206 21.79 0.89 27.02
N VAL A 207 21.59 1.76 28.00
CA VAL A 207 22.62 2.14 28.98
C VAL A 207 22.13 1.69 30.35
N GLU A 208 22.93 0.88 31.04
CA GLU A 208 22.66 0.50 32.41
C GLU A 208 23.15 1.61 33.35
N GLU A 209 22.31 2.02 34.32
CA GLU A 209 22.60 3.14 35.23
C GLU A 209 23.89 2.95 36.02
N THR A 210 24.24 1.70 36.37
CA THR A 210 25.45 1.35 37.12
C THR A 210 26.71 1.25 36.24
N ARG A 211 26.55 1.34 34.90
CA ARG A 211 27.66 1.30 33.91
C ARG A 211 27.54 2.47 32.92
N PRO A 212 27.66 3.72 33.39
CA PRO A 212 27.51 4.88 32.53
C PRO A 212 28.63 4.93 31.47
N GLY A 213 28.23 5.13 30.20
CA GLY A 213 29.16 5.17 29.08
C GLY A 213 29.35 3.85 28.33
N GLU A 214 28.83 2.74 28.84
CA GLU A 214 28.74 1.48 28.11
C GLU A 214 27.41 1.40 27.34
N TYR A 215 27.47 1.57 26.02
CA TYR A 215 26.30 1.46 25.15
C TYR A 215 26.12 0.03 24.70
N MET A 216 25.06 -0.61 25.17
CA MET A 216 24.70 -1.96 24.73
C MET A 216 23.73 -1.86 23.55
N PRO A 217 24.11 -2.35 22.35
CA PRO A 217 23.18 -2.41 21.25
C PRO A 217 22.02 -3.36 21.60
N VAL A 218 20.84 -3.02 21.08
CA VAL A 218 19.61 -3.79 21.36
C VAL A 218 19.44 -4.82 20.25
N TYR A 219 19.47 -6.13 20.60
CA TYR A 219 19.26 -7.25 19.68
C TYR A 219 18.11 -8.13 20.17
N GLU A 220 17.50 -8.91 19.30
CA GLU A 220 16.52 -9.93 19.68
C GLU A 220 17.21 -11.26 19.97
N ASN A 221 16.78 -11.94 21.05
CA ASN A 221 17.10 -13.33 21.30
C ASN A 221 15.87 -14.06 21.85
N GLU A 222 15.98 -15.35 22.14
CA GLU A 222 14.89 -16.22 22.60
C GLU A 222 14.15 -15.76 23.87
N ARG A 223 14.57 -14.65 24.50
CA ARG A 223 14.10 -14.20 25.82
C ARG A 223 13.45 -12.82 25.85
N GLY A 224 13.40 -12.05 24.73
CA GLY A 224 12.81 -10.71 24.76
C GLY A 224 12.62 -10.04 23.43
N THR A 225 11.64 -9.13 23.41
CA THR A 225 11.34 -8.27 22.25
C THR A 225 12.21 -7.04 22.28
N TYR A 226 12.84 -6.76 21.19
CA TYR A 226 13.73 -5.64 20.98
C TYR A 226 13.10 -4.70 19.94
N ILE A 227 13.49 -3.42 19.93
CA ILE A 227 12.93 -2.41 19.03
C ILE A 227 13.71 -2.45 17.73
N PHE A 228 13.13 -2.96 16.60
CA PHE A 228 13.88 -3.23 15.38
C PHE A 228 13.25 -2.76 14.09
N ASN A 229 14.13 -2.61 13.10
CA ASN A 229 13.84 -2.24 11.74
C ASN A 229 13.39 -3.48 10.94
N SER A 230 12.13 -3.82 11.03
CA SER A 230 11.54 -4.95 10.34
C SER A 230 11.70 -4.84 8.82
N LYS A 231 12.07 -5.95 8.15
CA LYS A 231 11.98 -6.12 6.70
C LYS A 231 10.54 -5.90 6.22
N ASP A 232 10.38 -5.55 4.95
CA ASP A 232 9.05 -5.41 4.36
C ASP A 232 8.48 -6.78 3.97
N LEU A 233 7.18 -6.98 4.16
CA LEU A 233 6.49 -8.20 3.73
C LEU A 233 6.50 -8.30 2.21
N CYS A 234 6.78 -9.49 1.67
CA CYS A 234 6.62 -9.80 0.26
C CYS A 234 6.22 -11.27 0.08
N MET A 235 5.02 -11.49 -0.47
CA MET A 235 4.44 -12.80 -0.71
C MET A 235 4.35 -13.13 -2.20
N ILE A 236 5.15 -12.47 -3.04
CA ILE A 236 5.10 -12.64 -4.51
C ILE A 236 5.42 -14.08 -4.94
N GLU A 237 6.30 -14.78 -4.20
CA GLU A 237 6.68 -16.17 -4.44
C GLU A 237 5.66 -17.19 -3.89
N HIS A 238 4.63 -16.72 -3.16
CA HIS A 238 3.71 -17.53 -2.38
C HIS A 238 2.24 -17.28 -2.72
N ILE A 239 1.96 -16.79 -3.93
CA ILE A 239 0.58 -16.57 -4.41
C ILE A 239 -0.26 -17.86 -4.35
N PRO A 240 0.27 -19.04 -4.75
CA PRO A 240 -0.47 -20.28 -4.63
C PRO A 240 -0.92 -20.60 -3.21
N GLU A 241 -0.03 -20.50 -2.23
CA GLU A 241 -0.30 -20.80 -0.82
C GLU A 241 -1.31 -19.82 -0.21
N MET A 242 -1.26 -18.55 -0.63
CA MET A 242 -2.23 -17.54 -0.20
C MET A 242 -3.65 -17.83 -0.73
N ILE A 243 -3.75 -18.26 -1.99
CA ILE A 243 -5.02 -18.68 -2.61
C ILE A 243 -5.56 -19.94 -1.94
N ASP A 244 -4.69 -20.93 -1.71
CA ASP A 244 -5.05 -22.21 -1.08
C ASP A 244 -5.46 -22.05 0.40
N ALA A 245 -4.98 -21.00 1.08
CA ALA A 245 -5.44 -20.64 2.41
C ALA A 245 -6.86 -20.05 2.43
N GLY A 246 -7.45 -19.77 1.25
CA GLY A 246 -8.82 -19.26 1.11
C GLY A 246 -8.95 -17.77 1.39
N ILE A 247 -7.89 -17.00 1.11
CA ILE A 247 -7.89 -15.52 1.23
C ILE A 247 -8.59 -14.93 0.01
N ASP A 248 -9.62 -14.11 0.23
CA ASP A 248 -10.44 -13.51 -0.82
C ASP A 248 -9.87 -12.21 -1.38
N SER A 249 -9.10 -11.46 -0.54
CA SER A 249 -8.54 -10.16 -0.93
C SER A 249 -7.08 -10.03 -0.49
N PHE A 250 -6.23 -9.70 -1.44
CA PHE A 250 -4.78 -9.51 -1.31
C PHE A 250 -4.46 -8.04 -1.16
N LYS A 251 -4.10 -7.62 0.05
CA LYS A 251 -3.87 -6.22 0.40
C LYS A 251 -2.41 -5.82 0.34
N ILE A 252 -2.14 -4.74 -0.38
CA ILE A 252 -0.82 -4.09 -0.40
C ILE A 252 -0.80 -2.98 0.67
N GLU A 253 0.24 -2.93 1.50
CA GLU A 253 0.51 -1.80 2.39
C GLU A 253 1.37 -0.77 1.68
N GLY A 254 1.07 0.51 1.87
CA GLY A 254 1.87 1.57 1.27
C GLY A 254 1.12 2.86 0.99
N ARG A 255 0.16 3.24 1.83
CA ARG A 255 -0.66 4.45 1.66
C ARG A 255 0.14 5.75 1.58
N MET A 256 1.39 5.76 2.07
CA MET A 256 2.32 6.91 2.01
C MET A 256 3.30 6.83 0.82
N LYS A 257 3.16 5.84 -0.01
CA LYS A 257 4.09 5.57 -1.12
C LYS A 257 3.72 6.38 -2.38
N THR A 258 4.69 6.51 -3.28
CA THR A 258 4.56 7.25 -4.55
C THR A 258 3.74 6.48 -5.58
N ALA A 259 3.31 7.17 -6.65
CA ALA A 259 2.67 6.54 -7.80
C ALA A 259 3.56 5.46 -8.45
N LEU A 260 4.87 5.68 -8.53
CA LEU A 260 5.82 4.67 -9.03
C LEU A 260 5.77 3.37 -8.21
N TYR A 261 5.80 3.45 -6.87
CA TYR A 261 5.67 2.27 -6.02
C TYR A 261 4.36 1.54 -6.25
N VAL A 262 3.24 2.29 -6.25
CA VAL A 262 1.91 1.73 -6.42
C VAL A 262 1.77 1.06 -7.79
N ALA A 263 2.22 1.70 -8.86
CA ALA A 263 2.22 1.15 -10.21
C ALA A 263 3.04 -0.13 -10.31
N THR A 264 4.28 -0.10 -9.79
CA THR A 264 5.20 -1.26 -9.85
C THR A 264 4.61 -2.45 -9.10
N VAL A 265 4.17 -2.26 -7.86
CA VAL A 265 3.65 -3.35 -7.03
C VAL A 265 2.32 -3.88 -7.56
N ALA A 266 1.38 -2.98 -7.93
CA ALA A 266 0.08 -3.37 -8.47
C ALA A 266 0.23 -4.21 -9.74
N ARG A 267 0.98 -3.71 -10.73
CA ARG A 267 1.24 -4.40 -12.00
C ARG A 267 1.86 -5.78 -11.79
N THR A 268 2.86 -5.86 -10.92
CA THR A 268 3.60 -7.10 -10.70
C THR A 268 2.75 -8.16 -10.03
N TYR A 269 2.02 -7.81 -8.96
CA TYR A 269 1.10 -8.75 -8.30
C TYR A 269 -0.07 -9.12 -9.19
N ARG A 270 -0.62 -8.17 -9.96
CA ARG A 270 -1.69 -8.49 -10.92
C ARG A 270 -1.25 -9.53 -11.91
N LYS A 271 -0.08 -9.32 -12.53
CA LYS A 271 0.48 -10.29 -13.47
C LYS A 271 0.76 -11.64 -12.83
N ALA A 272 1.35 -11.68 -11.63
CA ALA A 272 1.64 -12.93 -10.93
C ALA A 272 0.36 -13.72 -10.60
N ILE A 273 -0.71 -13.06 -10.15
CA ILE A 273 -2.00 -13.69 -9.87
C ILE A 273 -2.63 -14.24 -11.15
N ASP A 274 -2.63 -13.45 -12.23
CA ASP A 274 -3.24 -13.83 -13.50
C ASP A 274 -2.46 -14.97 -14.16
N ASP A 275 -1.14 -14.91 -14.19
CA ASP A 275 -0.28 -15.98 -14.72
C ASP A 275 -0.48 -17.29 -13.95
N TYR A 276 -0.59 -17.25 -12.60
CA TYR A 276 -0.86 -18.43 -11.79
C TYR A 276 -2.23 -19.05 -12.08
N LEU A 277 -3.26 -18.22 -12.23
CA LEU A 277 -4.61 -18.70 -12.50
C LEU A 277 -4.78 -19.22 -13.93
N GLU A 278 -4.03 -18.69 -14.88
CA GLU A 278 -3.98 -19.16 -16.26
C GLU A 278 -3.20 -20.48 -16.36
N ASP A 279 -1.96 -20.49 -15.87
CA ASP A 279 -1.06 -21.66 -15.83
C ASP A 279 -0.05 -21.54 -14.68
N PRO A 280 -0.10 -22.42 -13.68
CA PRO A 280 0.90 -22.43 -12.60
C PRO A 280 2.36 -22.55 -13.08
N GLN A 281 2.62 -23.10 -14.27
CA GLN A 281 3.96 -23.14 -14.84
C GLN A 281 4.41 -21.78 -15.34
N LYS A 282 3.53 -21.03 -16.00
CA LYS A 282 3.79 -19.65 -16.44
C LYS A 282 4.15 -18.74 -15.28
N TYR A 283 3.46 -18.88 -14.13
CA TYR A 283 3.82 -18.16 -12.90
C TYR A 283 5.24 -18.49 -12.43
N ARG A 284 5.63 -19.78 -12.42
CA ARG A 284 6.99 -20.19 -12.03
C ARG A 284 8.06 -19.69 -13.00
N ASP A 285 7.80 -19.76 -14.29
CA ASP A 285 8.74 -19.33 -15.33
C ASP A 285 8.97 -17.81 -15.31
N ASN A 286 7.94 -17.03 -14.94
CA ASN A 286 8.00 -15.58 -14.82
C ASN A 286 8.51 -15.08 -13.45
N MET A 287 8.82 -15.95 -12.49
CA MET A 287 9.26 -15.54 -11.15
C MET A 287 10.47 -14.59 -11.16
N PRO A 288 11.52 -14.81 -11.98
CA PRO A 288 12.64 -13.86 -12.06
C PRO A 288 12.19 -12.44 -12.43
N TRP A 289 11.21 -12.31 -13.35
CA TRP A 289 10.68 -11.01 -13.74
C TRP A 289 9.89 -10.35 -12.58
N TYR A 290 9.08 -11.10 -11.83
CA TYR A 290 8.35 -10.52 -10.68
C TYR A 290 9.31 -9.99 -9.61
N LEU A 291 10.34 -10.76 -9.27
CA LEU A 291 11.34 -10.36 -8.27
C LEU A 291 12.13 -9.13 -8.74
N ASP A 292 12.55 -9.10 -10.01
CA ASP A 292 13.19 -7.93 -10.60
C ASP A 292 12.28 -6.70 -10.49
N GLN A 293 11.03 -6.77 -10.93
CA GLN A 293 10.12 -5.62 -10.87
C GLN A 293 9.85 -5.13 -9.46
N ILE A 294 9.69 -6.02 -8.48
CA ILE A 294 9.49 -5.63 -7.07
C ILE A 294 10.73 -4.95 -6.51
N SER A 295 11.94 -5.33 -6.90
CA SER A 295 13.18 -4.69 -6.48
C SER A 295 13.38 -3.29 -7.08
N ASN A 296 12.70 -2.98 -8.19
CA ASN A 296 12.78 -1.68 -8.87
C ASN A 296 12.03 -0.54 -8.16
N CYS A 297 11.32 -0.81 -7.07
CA CYS A 297 10.70 0.23 -6.24
C CYS A 297 11.44 0.40 -4.91
N THR A 298 11.20 1.53 -4.24
CA THR A 298 11.82 1.79 -2.93
C THR A 298 11.30 0.82 -1.88
N TYR A 299 12.13 -0.11 -1.44
CA TYR A 299 11.80 -1.16 -0.48
C TYR A 299 12.90 -1.34 0.57
N ARG A 300 12.58 -2.10 1.62
CA ARG A 300 13.52 -2.74 2.53
C ARG A 300 13.65 -4.20 2.16
N GLN A 301 14.74 -4.87 2.54
CA GLN A 301 14.84 -6.32 2.36
C GLN A 301 13.53 -7.02 2.73
N PHE A 302 13.21 -8.14 2.06
CA PHE A 302 11.92 -8.81 2.16
C PHE A 302 11.89 -9.93 3.18
N THR A 303 10.70 -10.19 3.72
CA THR A 303 10.36 -11.29 4.62
C THR A 303 8.94 -11.80 4.30
N THR A 304 8.67 -13.04 4.65
CA THR A 304 7.31 -13.62 4.63
C THR A 304 6.51 -13.33 5.91
N GLY A 305 7.06 -12.52 6.83
CA GLY A 305 6.41 -12.19 8.10
C GLY A 305 6.11 -13.44 8.94
N PHE A 306 4.87 -13.56 9.39
CA PHE A 306 4.41 -14.67 10.22
C PHE A 306 3.80 -15.84 9.43
N TYR A 307 3.65 -15.73 8.12
CA TYR A 307 2.89 -16.70 7.32
C TYR A 307 3.43 -18.13 7.41
N PHE A 308 4.73 -18.32 7.51
CA PHE A 308 5.37 -19.63 7.63
C PHE A 308 5.90 -19.94 9.04
N GLY A 309 5.61 -19.10 10.02
CA GLY A 309 6.02 -19.28 11.40
C GLY A 309 6.42 -17.97 12.07
N LYS A 310 6.95 -18.05 13.29
CA LYS A 310 7.42 -16.84 13.99
C LYS A 310 8.62 -16.25 13.26
N PRO A 311 8.65 -14.93 13.02
CA PRO A 311 9.81 -14.24 12.48
C PRO A 311 11.05 -14.47 13.35
N THR A 312 12.19 -14.72 12.72
CA THR A 312 13.50 -14.86 13.36
C THR A 312 14.32 -13.58 13.23
N GLU A 313 15.56 -13.61 13.71
CA GLU A 313 16.53 -12.53 13.53
C GLU A 313 16.67 -12.13 12.03
N GLU A 314 16.56 -13.09 11.12
CA GLU A 314 16.64 -12.87 9.68
C GLU A 314 15.52 -11.96 9.13
N SER A 315 14.44 -11.78 9.89
CA SER A 315 13.31 -10.88 9.53
C SER A 315 13.56 -9.41 9.83
N GLN A 316 14.73 -9.07 10.38
CA GLN A 316 15.11 -7.73 10.81
C GLN A 316 16.30 -7.21 9.98
N ILE A 317 16.45 -5.89 9.91
CA ILE A 317 17.58 -5.21 9.26
C ILE A 317 18.45 -4.59 10.36
N TYR A 318 19.67 -5.07 10.48
CA TYR A 318 20.62 -4.62 11.50
C TYR A 318 21.63 -3.58 10.98
N ASP A 319 21.91 -3.61 9.68
CA ASP A 319 23.06 -2.91 9.08
C ASP A 319 22.76 -1.48 8.64
N SER A 320 21.53 -1.22 8.20
CA SER A 320 21.14 0.10 7.70
C SER A 320 19.65 0.39 7.84
N ASN A 321 19.31 1.68 7.98
CA ASN A 321 17.95 2.19 7.85
C ASN A 321 17.63 2.54 6.38
N THR A 322 18.51 2.16 5.45
CA THR A 322 18.48 2.65 4.07
C THR A 322 17.46 1.85 3.26
N TYR A 323 16.55 2.55 2.65
CA TYR A 323 15.74 2.00 1.56
C TYR A 323 16.63 1.82 0.33
N VAL A 324 16.50 0.67 -0.31
CA VAL A 324 17.07 0.47 -1.65
C VAL A 324 16.21 1.24 -2.65
N LYS A 325 16.84 1.95 -3.57
CA LYS A 325 16.19 2.72 -4.62
C LYS A 325 16.94 2.50 -5.92
N GLU A 326 16.36 1.74 -6.81
CA GLU A 326 16.97 1.44 -8.10
C GLU A 326 16.48 2.37 -9.22
N TYR A 327 15.28 2.94 -9.09
CA TYR A 327 14.70 3.85 -10.05
C TYR A 327 14.23 5.17 -9.43
N THR A 328 14.46 6.26 -10.17
CA THR A 328 13.90 7.58 -9.86
C THR A 328 12.60 7.81 -10.62
N TYR A 329 11.55 8.17 -9.92
CA TYR A 329 10.26 8.58 -10.48
C TYR A 329 10.36 9.96 -11.13
N LEU A 330 10.18 10.06 -12.43
CA LEU A 330 10.29 11.32 -13.19
C LEU A 330 8.94 12.02 -13.38
N GLY A 331 7.87 11.26 -13.58
CA GLY A 331 6.53 11.78 -13.74
C GLY A 331 5.55 10.75 -14.28
N ILE A 332 4.29 11.14 -14.37
CA ILE A 332 3.24 10.35 -15.01
C ILE A 332 2.79 11.07 -16.28
N VAL A 333 2.54 10.30 -17.32
CA VAL A 333 2.05 10.83 -18.58
C VAL A 333 0.57 11.18 -18.45
N GLY A 334 0.25 12.43 -18.68
CA GLY A 334 -1.10 12.94 -18.76
C GLY A 334 -1.69 12.88 -20.19
N GLU A 335 -2.07 14.00 -20.73
CA GLU A 335 -2.59 14.11 -22.11
C GLU A 335 -1.44 14.00 -23.13
N ILE A 336 -1.78 13.45 -24.30
CA ILE A 336 -0.91 13.44 -25.46
C ILE A 336 -1.46 14.45 -26.48
N CYS A 337 -0.67 15.49 -26.80
CA CYS A 337 -1.04 16.52 -27.72
C CYS A 337 0.05 16.66 -28.80
N ASP A 338 -0.30 16.50 -30.07
CA ASP A 338 0.61 16.66 -31.22
C ASP A 338 1.92 15.83 -31.07
N GLY A 339 1.82 14.60 -30.55
CA GLY A 339 2.97 13.70 -30.33
C GLY A 339 3.82 14.06 -29.11
N ARG A 340 3.40 15.01 -28.29
CA ARG A 340 4.03 15.43 -27.03
C ARG A 340 3.29 14.90 -25.83
N CYS A 341 4.03 14.43 -24.83
CA CYS A 341 3.50 13.97 -23.58
C CYS A 341 3.46 15.14 -22.59
N LYS A 342 2.28 15.51 -22.11
CA LYS A 342 2.14 16.40 -20.96
C LYS A 342 2.47 15.64 -19.69
N ILE A 343 3.37 16.16 -18.87
CA ILE A 343 3.77 15.56 -17.60
C ILE A 343 3.82 16.61 -16.50
N GLU A 344 3.60 16.20 -15.25
CA GLU A 344 3.98 16.96 -14.06
C GLU A 344 5.28 16.35 -13.51
N GLN A 345 6.36 17.11 -13.59
CA GLN A 345 7.71 16.67 -13.22
C GLN A 345 7.81 16.33 -11.72
N ARG A 346 8.47 15.22 -11.39
CA ARG A 346 8.72 14.76 -10.01
C ARG A 346 10.19 14.85 -9.60
N ASN A 347 11.10 14.52 -10.50
CA ASN A 347 12.54 14.65 -10.29
C ASN A 347 13.20 15.18 -11.56
N LYS A 348 14.38 15.77 -11.42
CA LYS A 348 15.13 16.38 -12.52
C LYS A 348 15.54 15.35 -13.59
N PHE A 349 15.36 15.72 -14.85
CA PHE A 349 15.90 15.06 -16.03
C PHE A 349 16.21 16.10 -17.13
N SER A 350 16.94 15.70 -18.17
CA SER A 350 17.45 16.60 -19.20
C SER A 350 17.23 16.04 -20.60
N VAL A 351 17.29 16.91 -21.58
CA VAL A 351 17.33 16.52 -22.99
C VAL A 351 18.55 15.63 -23.25
N GLY A 352 18.37 14.57 -24.02
CA GLY A 352 19.39 13.56 -24.33
C GLY A 352 19.53 12.44 -23.30
N GLU A 353 18.86 12.51 -22.14
CA GLU A 353 18.84 11.40 -21.20
C GLU A 353 18.01 10.23 -21.72
N THR A 354 18.50 9.00 -21.48
CA THR A 354 17.73 7.78 -21.67
C THR A 354 16.88 7.54 -20.41
N ILE A 355 15.58 7.37 -20.60
CA ILE A 355 14.60 7.09 -19.55
C ILE A 355 13.75 5.89 -19.95
N GLU A 356 12.98 5.37 -19.02
CA GLU A 356 12.09 4.22 -19.27
C GLU A 356 10.62 4.63 -19.12
N ILE A 357 9.81 4.22 -20.08
CA ILE A 357 8.34 4.23 -19.98
C ILE A 357 7.91 2.90 -19.38
N MET A 358 7.35 2.92 -18.20
CA MET A 358 6.74 1.76 -17.54
C MET A 358 5.25 1.73 -17.83
N LYS A 359 4.79 0.71 -18.57
CA LYS A 359 3.41 0.55 -19.01
C LYS A 359 2.59 -0.35 -18.09
N PRO A 360 1.25 -0.17 -18.03
CA PRO A 360 0.36 -1.02 -17.23
C PRO A 360 0.36 -2.50 -17.64
N ASP A 361 0.58 -2.81 -18.92
CA ASP A 361 0.55 -4.17 -19.49
C ASP A 361 1.78 -5.03 -19.15
N GLY A 362 2.77 -4.48 -18.49
CA GLY A 362 3.99 -5.15 -18.09
C GLY A 362 5.20 -4.81 -18.96
N GLU A 363 5.03 -4.08 -20.04
CA GLU A 363 6.14 -3.64 -20.88
C GLU A 363 6.90 -2.47 -20.22
N ASN A 364 8.19 -2.46 -20.46
CA ASN A 364 9.09 -1.34 -20.20
C ASN A 364 9.78 -0.96 -21.51
N VAL A 365 9.73 0.32 -21.87
CA VAL A 365 10.28 0.81 -23.14
C VAL A 365 11.33 1.87 -22.85
N GLU A 366 12.57 1.62 -23.24
CA GLU A 366 13.64 2.65 -23.21
C GLU A 366 13.40 3.70 -24.30
N VAL A 367 13.51 4.96 -23.93
CA VAL A 367 13.33 6.11 -24.82
C VAL A 367 14.33 7.21 -24.49
N ALA A 368 14.69 8.00 -25.48
CA ALA A 368 15.49 9.21 -25.29
C ALA A 368 14.58 10.44 -25.15
N VAL A 369 14.91 11.34 -24.24
CA VAL A 369 14.24 12.65 -24.11
C VAL A 369 14.77 13.56 -25.22
N LYS A 370 13.97 13.77 -26.26
CA LYS A 370 14.36 14.55 -27.44
C LYS A 370 14.21 16.05 -27.22
N ARG A 371 13.15 16.46 -26.51
CA ARG A 371 12.81 17.87 -26.30
C ARG A 371 11.99 18.04 -25.03
N ILE A 372 12.22 19.14 -24.33
CA ILE A 372 11.44 19.55 -23.14
C ILE A 372 10.92 20.97 -23.41
N ILE A 373 9.62 21.19 -23.24
CA ILE A 373 8.95 22.45 -23.53
C ILE A 373 8.13 22.86 -22.27
N ASN A 374 8.25 24.11 -21.86
CA ASN A 374 7.47 24.64 -20.73
C ASN A 374 6.02 24.99 -21.14
N GLU A 375 5.20 25.44 -20.17
CA GLU A 375 3.82 25.84 -20.43
C GLU A 375 3.69 27.09 -21.34
N GLU A 376 4.72 27.92 -21.39
CA GLU A 376 4.81 29.10 -22.26
C GLU A 376 5.20 28.73 -23.71
N GLY A 377 5.53 27.46 -23.98
CA GLY A 377 5.92 26.98 -25.29
C GLY A 377 7.42 27.13 -25.61
N GLU A 378 8.24 27.42 -24.60
CA GLU A 378 9.69 27.63 -24.75
C GLU A 378 10.44 26.35 -24.51
N ASP A 379 11.52 26.13 -25.27
CA ASP A 379 12.42 25.01 -25.11
C ASP A 379 13.28 25.14 -23.85
N GLN A 380 13.47 24.00 -23.16
CA GLN A 380 14.34 23.90 -21.99
C GLN A 380 15.32 22.74 -22.16
N GLU A 381 16.54 22.89 -21.69
CA GLU A 381 17.53 21.80 -21.68
C GLU A 381 17.29 20.77 -20.57
N SER A 382 16.58 21.17 -19.52
CA SER A 382 16.28 20.27 -18.38
C SER A 382 14.97 20.65 -17.70
N ALA A 383 14.44 19.73 -16.93
CA ALA A 383 13.27 19.86 -16.04
C ALA A 383 13.73 20.00 -14.57
N PRO A 384 14.12 21.19 -14.08
CA PRO A 384 14.77 21.34 -12.78
C PRO A 384 13.80 21.47 -11.60
N HIS A 385 12.54 21.87 -11.84
CA HIS A 385 11.61 22.27 -10.79
C HIS A 385 10.53 21.20 -10.54
N SER A 386 10.48 20.69 -9.32
CA SER A 386 9.44 19.73 -8.92
C SER A 386 8.04 20.32 -9.12
N LYS A 387 7.14 19.51 -9.69
CA LYS A 387 5.76 19.83 -10.07
C LYS A 387 5.62 20.82 -11.24
N GLN A 388 6.68 21.09 -11.96
CA GLN A 388 6.60 21.83 -13.20
C GLN A 388 5.79 21.02 -14.21
N VAL A 389 4.83 21.66 -14.86
CA VAL A 389 4.11 21.07 -15.99
C VAL A 389 4.94 21.27 -17.25
N LEU A 390 5.14 20.20 -17.99
CA LEU A 390 6.01 20.18 -19.18
C LEU A 390 5.37 19.37 -20.29
N TYR A 391 5.77 19.68 -21.52
CA TYR A 391 5.50 18.87 -22.70
C TYR A 391 6.81 18.30 -23.18
N ILE A 392 6.90 16.98 -23.29
CA ILE A 392 8.12 16.28 -23.72
C ILE A 392 7.91 15.53 -25.03
N GLU A 393 8.91 15.56 -25.89
CA GLU A 393 9.02 14.70 -27.08
C GLU A 393 9.99 13.56 -26.74
N LEU A 394 9.56 12.33 -27.01
CA LEU A 394 10.33 11.11 -26.78
C LEU A 394 10.71 10.48 -28.12
N GLU A 395 11.90 9.86 -28.18
CA GLU A 395 12.38 9.11 -29.33
C GLU A 395 12.66 7.66 -28.94
N GLY A 396 12.25 6.72 -29.78
CA GLY A 396 12.45 5.28 -29.55
C GLY A 396 11.21 4.53 -29.05
N GLY A 397 10.12 5.23 -28.69
CA GLY A 397 8.88 4.61 -28.26
C GLY A 397 7.73 5.58 -28.13
N GLN A 398 6.53 5.05 -27.93
CA GLN A 398 5.31 5.83 -27.71
C GLN A 398 4.79 5.66 -26.28
N ALA A 399 4.53 6.79 -25.62
CA ALA A 399 3.86 6.82 -24.35
C ALA A 399 2.33 6.94 -24.51
N SER A 400 1.61 6.50 -23.51
CA SER A 400 0.15 6.61 -23.39
C SER A 400 -0.22 7.33 -22.08
N PRO A 401 -1.41 7.90 -21.96
CA PRO A 401 -1.87 8.43 -20.67
C PRO A 401 -1.77 7.38 -19.56
N TYR A 402 -1.32 7.84 -18.39
CA TYR A 402 -1.02 7.05 -17.19
C TYR A 402 0.27 6.22 -17.21
N ASP A 403 1.02 6.13 -18.32
CA ASP A 403 2.35 5.53 -18.29
C ASP A 403 3.24 6.28 -17.28
N ILE A 404 4.13 5.54 -16.61
CA ILE A 404 5.08 6.10 -15.64
C ILE A 404 6.42 6.31 -16.34
N LEU A 405 6.97 7.51 -16.21
CA LEU A 405 8.33 7.81 -16.61
C LEU A 405 9.27 7.64 -15.43
N ARG A 406 10.31 6.83 -15.61
CA ARG A 406 11.32 6.56 -14.58
C ARG A 406 12.72 6.47 -15.18
N ARG A 407 13.73 6.64 -14.36
CA ARG A 407 15.13 6.50 -14.74
C ARG A 407 15.83 5.56 -13.76
N GLN A 408 16.61 4.62 -14.30
CA GLN A 408 17.46 3.77 -13.49
C GLN A 408 18.57 4.61 -12.84
N GLU A 409 18.77 4.42 -11.55
CA GLU A 409 19.87 5.04 -10.84
C GLU A 409 21.16 4.26 -11.13
N PRO A 410 22.33 4.94 -11.28
CA PRO A 410 23.59 4.24 -11.41
C PRO A 410 23.86 3.40 -10.15
N GLU A 411 24.40 2.18 -10.32
CA GLU A 411 24.82 1.35 -9.22
C GLU A 411 25.76 2.15 -8.30
N VAL A 412 25.40 2.25 -7.03
CA VAL A 412 26.26 2.84 -6.00
C VAL A 412 27.40 1.85 -5.75
N GLN A 413 28.59 2.13 -6.28
CA GLN A 413 29.80 1.38 -6.04
C GLN A 413 30.26 1.44 -4.58
#